data_2bd8381c9572cd33d019c6e25de13805
#
_entry.id   2bd8381c9572cd33d019c6e25de13805
#
_cell.length_a   1.000
_cell.length_b   1.000
_cell.length_c   1.000
_cell.angle_alpha   90.00
_cell.angle_beta   90.00
_cell.angle_gamma   90.00
#
_symmetry.space_group_name_H-M   'P 1'
#
loop_
_entity.id
_entity.type
_entity.pdbx_description
1 polymer ?
#
loop_
_entity_poly.entity_id
_entity_poly.type
_entity_poly.pdbx_seq_one_letter_code
_entity_poly.pdbx_strand_id
1 'polypeptide(L)'
;MPNRDRRTNRLLSLLSDEDYERLRPSLSPVVFDYKKSLYEALRPIERVYFPVDGVASLVITTADGSGAEVGTIGSEGFVGLPVCLGDRVAPSSVYVQVPGTALGMDARVFRTELERNPTLNLIMLRYAHAFFNQVAQSAACAHLHRVEQRCCRWLLMTRDRMPTGDFLLTHEFLGMMLGVRRTTVTDVMGALQKAGLIRYRRGHVTILDHQALEQRACECYEISRLEFDRLLGDTAVTPRTDKKHRLISEVG
;
A
#
# COMPACT_ATOMS: atom_id res chain seq x y z
N MET A 1 12.62 -0.10 -24.20
CA MET A 1 12.38 -0.83 -22.93
C MET A 1 10.90 -0.74 -22.52
N PRO A 2 9.93 -1.17 -23.32
CA PRO A 2 8.51 -0.84 -23.06
C PRO A 2 7.74 -1.90 -22.27
N ASN A 3 8.27 -3.08 -22.01
CA ASN A 3 7.46 -4.17 -21.47
C ASN A 3 7.76 -4.55 -20.01
N ARG A 4 8.73 -3.88 -19.37
CA ARG A 4 9.14 -4.15 -17.98
C ARG A 4 8.23 -3.44 -16.96
N ASP A 5 7.79 -2.23 -17.29
CA ASP A 5 7.03 -1.37 -16.37
C ASP A 5 5.58 -1.85 -16.14
N ARG A 6 4.95 -2.44 -17.19
CA ARG A 6 3.61 -3.03 -17.06
C ARG A 6 3.55 -4.18 -16.07
N ARG A 7 4.56 -5.08 -16.11
CA ARG A 7 4.60 -6.28 -15.26
C ARG A 7 4.92 -5.99 -13.81
N THR A 8 5.37 -4.78 -13.50
CA THR A 8 5.77 -4.38 -12.15
C THR A 8 4.62 -3.79 -11.35
N ASN A 9 3.66 -3.08 -11.97
CA ASN A 9 2.43 -2.68 -11.28
C ASN A 9 1.32 -3.72 -11.53
N ARG A 10 0.77 -4.27 -10.44
CA ARG A 10 -0.22 -5.35 -10.48
C ARG A 10 -1.48 -4.98 -11.25
N LEU A 11 -1.99 -3.76 -11.11
CA LEU A 11 -3.23 -3.33 -11.77
C LEU A 11 -3.03 -3.22 -13.29
N LEU A 12 -1.90 -2.66 -13.72
CA LEU A 12 -1.55 -2.57 -15.13
C LEU A 12 -1.28 -3.95 -15.75
N SER A 13 -0.78 -4.91 -14.97
CA SER A 13 -0.55 -6.27 -15.44
C SER A 13 -1.83 -7.07 -15.71
N LEU A 14 -2.95 -6.66 -15.13
CA LEU A 14 -4.28 -7.27 -15.34
C LEU A 14 -4.96 -6.81 -16.63
N LEU A 15 -4.48 -5.76 -17.26
CA LEU A 15 -5.01 -5.28 -18.54
C LEU A 15 -4.61 -6.21 -19.69
N SER A 16 -5.46 -6.31 -20.71
CA SER A 16 -5.09 -6.90 -21.99
C SER A 16 -3.95 -6.10 -22.65
N ASP A 17 -3.24 -6.69 -23.62
CA ASP A 17 -2.22 -5.97 -24.36
C ASP A 17 -2.81 -4.76 -25.08
N GLU A 18 -4.01 -4.90 -25.65
CA GLU A 18 -4.72 -3.83 -26.35
C GLU A 18 -5.08 -2.68 -25.41
N ASP A 19 -5.65 -2.98 -24.24
CA ASP A 19 -6.03 -1.97 -23.25
C ASP A 19 -4.80 -1.23 -22.71
N TYR A 20 -3.70 -1.95 -22.46
CA TYR A 20 -2.47 -1.33 -21.98
C TYR A 20 -1.83 -0.43 -23.06
N GLU A 21 -1.74 -0.88 -24.32
CA GLU A 21 -1.17 -0.07 -25.41
C GLU A 21 -1.99 1.20 -25.68
N ARG A 22 -3.28 1.20 -25.41
CA ARG A 22 -4.13 2.41 -25.45
C ARG A 22 -3.78 3.39 -24.32
N LEU A 23 -3.54 2.88 -23.12
CA LEU A 23 -3.21 3.69 -21.94
C LEU A 23 -1.77 4.22 -21.97
N ARG A 24 -0.84 3.44 -22.52
CA ARG A 24 0.60 3.67 -22.50
C ARG A 24 1.04 5.08 -22.95
N PRO A 25 0.51 5.69 -24.02
CA PRO A 25 0.92 7.04 -24.44
C PRO A 25 0.68 8.13 -23.39
N SER A 26 -0.26 7.90 -22.48
CA SER A 26 -0.61 8.85 -21.40
C SER A 26 0.17 8.59 -20.11
N LEU A 27 0.90 7.48 -20.02
CA LEU A 27 1.74 7.13 -18.87
C LEU A 27 3.14 7.73 -19.02
N SER A 28 3.64 8.35 -17.97
CA SER A 28 5.01 8.89 -17.91
C SER A 28 5.74 8.43 -16.66
N PRO A 29 7.04 8.07 -16.75
CA PRO A 29 7.84 7.73 -15.57
C PRO A 29 7.91 8.91 -14.59
N VAL A 30 7.80 8.60 -13.30
CA VAL A 30 7.87 9.57 -12.20
C VAL A 30 8.75 9.01 -11.10
N VAL A 31 9.67 9.82 -10.58
CA VAL A 31 10.48 9.47 -9.41
C VAL A 31 9.69 9.79 -8.14
N PHE A 32 9.62 8.84 -7.25
CA PHE A 32 9.07 8.95 -5.92
C PHE A 32 10.18 9.32 -4.92
N ASP A 33 10.41 10.62 -4.74
CA ASP A 33 11.37 11.13 -3.75
C ASP A 33 10.80 11.02 -2.34
N TYR A 34 11.65 10.74 -1.36
CA TYR A 34 11.25 10.64 0.05
C TYR A 34 10.49 11.88 0.54
N LYS A 35 9.34 11.66 1.18
CA LYS A 35 8.41 12.70 1.68
C LYS A 35 7.74 13.57 0.61
N LYS A 36 7.92 13.28 -0.68
CA LYS A 36 7.22 13.99 -1.74
C LYS A 36 5.71 13.85 -1.57
N SER A 37 4.99 14.97 -1.57
CA SER A 37 3.53 14.96 -1.65
C SER A 37 3.10 14.56 -3.06
N LEU A 38 2.21 13.56 -3.16
CA LEU A 38 1.61 13.12 -4.41
C LEU A 38 0.24 13.78 -4.64
N TYR A 39 -0.50 14.02 -3.57
CA TYR A 39 -1.61 14.97 -3.49
C TYR A 39 -1.87 15.38 -2.03
N GLU A 40 -2.50 16.52 -1.85
CA GLU A 40 -2.80 17.12 -0.55
C GLU A 40 -4.29 17.11 -0.25
N ALA A 41 -4.62 17.02 1.04
CA ALA A 41 -6.00 17.09 1.52
C ALA A 41 -6.69 18.37 1.04
N LEU A 42 -7.96 18.23 0.63
CA LEU A 42 -8.82 19.32 0.18
C LEU A 42 -8.31 20.10 -1.04
N ARG A 43 -7.34 19.54 -1.77
CA ARG A 43 -6.85 20.06 -3.04
C ARG A 43 -7.24 19.14 -4.19
N PRO A 44 -7.45 19.69 -5.41
CA PRO A 44 -7.71 18.86 -6.58
C PRO A 44 -6.56 17.90 -6.86
N ILE A 45 -6.87 16.64 -7.11
CA ILE A 45 -5.91 15.63 -7.55
C ILE A 45 -5.68 15.83 -9.04
N GLU A 46 -4.50 16.35 -9.39
CA GLU A 46 -4.13 16.65 -10.78
C GLU A 46 -3.51 15.45 -11.50
N ARG A 47 -2.85 14.56 -10.75
CA ARG A 47 -2.19 13.39 -11.30
C ARG A 47 -2.50 12.14 -10.47
N VAL A 48 -2.57 11.01 -11.17
CA VAL A 48 -2.70 9.68 -10.57
C VAL A 48 -1.42 8.88 -10.85
N TYR A 49 -1.15 7.87 -10.02
CA TYR A 49 0.11 7.13 -10.13
C TYR A 49 -0.12 5.64 -9.94
N PHE A 50 0.60 4.85 -10.74
CA PHE A 50 0.76 3.40 -10.63
C PHE A 50 2.19 3.14 -10.13
N PRO A 51 2.41 2.88 -8.83
CA PRO A 51 3.75 2.59 -8.33
C PRO A 51 4.35 1.35 -9.00
N VAL A 52 5.64 1.44 -9.33
CA VAL A 52 6.46 0.35 -9.88
C VAL A 52 7.27 -0.29 -8.75
N ASP A 53 7.84 0.55 -7.92
CA ASP A 53 8.47 0.22 -6.65
C ASP A 53 8.31 1.39 -5.66
N GLY A 54 8.77 1.21 -4.43
CA GLY A 54 8.55 2.18 -3.37
C GLY A 54 7.17 2.07 -2.73
N VAL A 55 6.91 2.93 -1.75
CA VAL A 55 5.66 2.93 -0.97
C VAL A 55 5.16 4.35 -0.77
N ALA A 56 3.87 4.56 -1.03
CA ALA A 56 3.13 5.76 -0.67
C ALA A 56 2.21 5.49 0.52
N SER A 57 2.05 6.47 1.41
CA SER A 57 1.17 6.41 2.57
C SER A 57 -0.01 7.35 2.42
N LEU A 58 -1.22 6.82 2.60
CA LEU A 58 -2.43 7.61 2.78
C LEU A 58 -2.51 8.06 4.24
N VAL A 59 -2.49 9.38 4.45
CA VAL A 59 -2.43 10.00 5.78
C VAL A 59 -3.65 10.89 6.00
N ILE A 60 -4.29 10.74 7.13
CA ILE A 60 -5.30 11.66 7.64
C ILE A 60 -4.61 12.57 8.67
N THR A 61 -4.76 13.88 8.51
CA THR A 61 -4.24 14.88 9.43
C THR A 61 -5.38 15.55 10.18
N THR A 62 -5.28 15.61 11.50
CA THR A 62 -6.24 16.27 12.39
C THR A 62 -5.94 17.76 12.53
N ALA A 63 -6.88 18.53 13.08
CA ALA A 63 -6.79 20.00 13.19
C ALA A 63 -5.60 20.48 14.04
N ASP A 64 -5.10 19.67 14.96
CA ASP A 64 -3.91 19.93 15.78
C ASP A 64 -2.58 19.62 15.05
N GLY A 65 -2.64 19.20 13.78
CA GLY A 65 -1.48 18.82 12.98
C GLY A 65 -0.98 17.37 13.20
N SER A 66 -1.63 16.61 14.07
CA SER A 66 -1.32 15.17 14.22
C SER A 66 -1.74 14.40 12.98
N GLY A 67 -0.91 13.46 12.54
CA GLY A 67 -1.19 12.62 11.38
C GLY A 67 -1.19 11.14 11.72
N ALA A 68 -2.06 10.37 11.06
CA ALA A 68 -2.05 8.92 11.14
C ALA A 68 -2.14 8.31 9.75
N GLU A 69 -1.33 7.28 9.51
CA GLU A 69 -1.45 6.47 8.30
C GLU A 69 -2.66 5.55 8.43
N VAL A 70 -3.48 5.56 7.41
CA VAL A 70 -4.66 4.69 7.33
C VAL A 70 -4.50 3.61 6.25
N GLY A 71 -3.58 3.78 5.32
CA GLY A 71 -3.30 2.80 4.28
C GLY A 71 -1.96 3.03 3.59
N THR A 72 -1.38 1.96 3.08
CA THR A 72 -0.14 1.97 2.28
C THR A 72 -0.42 1.50 0.86
N ILE A 73 0.27 2.08 -0.11
CA ILE A 73 0.09 1.83 -1.54
C ILE A 73 1.47 1.54 -2.13
N GLY A 74 1.64 0.38 -2.73
CA GLY A 74 2.84 -0.03 -3.44
C GLY A 74 2.52 -0.49 -4.87
N SER A 75 3.36 -1.37 -5.41
CA SER A 75 3.21 -1.90 -6.77
C SER A 75 1.93 -2.72 -7.00
N GLU A 76 1.24 -3.12 -5.96
CA GLU A 76 -0.09 -3.77 -6.02
C GLU A 76 -1.22 -2.78 -6.24
N GLY A 77 -0.96 -1.46 -6.17
CA GLY A 77 -2.00 -0.46 -6.02
C GLY A 77 -1.90 0.76 -6.94
N PHE A 78 -2.61 1.79 -6.53
CA PHE A 78 -2.85 3.01 -7.30
C PHE A 78 -3.03 4.20 -6.37
N VAL A 79 -2.36 5.31 -6.68
CA VAL A 79 -2.51 6.60 -5.99
C VAL A 79 -3.45 7.49 -6.79
N GLY A 80 -4.53 7.95 -6.16
CA GLY A 80 -5.55 8.78 -6.79
C GLY A 80 -6.94 8.12 -6.79
N LEU A 81 -7.19 7.22 -5.85
CA LEU A 81 -8.45 6.46 -5.75
C LEU A 81 -9.71 7.34 -5.77
N PRO A 82 -9.78 8.54 -5.18
CA PRO A 82 -10.95 9.42 -5.28
C PRO A 82 -11.36 9.70 -6.74
N VAL A 83 -10.38 9.81 -7.66
CA VAL A 83 -10.68 10.04 -9.09
C VAL A 83 -11.47 8.88 -9.70
N CYS A 84 -11.20 7.63 -9.27
CA CYS A 84 -11.95 6.46 -9.69
C CYS A 84 -13.38 6.43 -9.13
N LEU A 85 -13.57 7.03 -7.95
CA LEU A 85 -14.84 7.07 -7.22
C LEU A 85 -15.69 8.30 -7.58
N GLY A 86 -15.28 9.09 -8.56
CA GLY A 86 -16.06 10.21 -9.09
C GLY A 86 -15.74 11.56 -8.48
N ASP A 87 -14.73 11.66 -7.59
CA ASP A 87 -14.31 12.91 -6.99
C ASP A 87 -12.81 13.17 -7.22
N ARG A 88 -12.42 14.44 -7.32
CA ARG A 88 -11.02 14.88 -7.46
C ARG A 88 -10.45 15.48 -6.18
N VAL A 89 -11.20 15.47 -5.11
CA VAL A 89 -10.81 16.05 -3.82
C VAL A 89 -10.95 14.97 -2.75
N ALA A 90 -10.03 14.91 -1.81
CA ALA A 90 -10.09 13.99 -0.68
C ALA A 90 -9.73 14.71 0.63
N PRO A 91 -10.24 14.25 1.79
CA PRO A 91 -9.85 14.79 3.09
C PRO A 91 -8.47 14.29 3.55
N SER A 92 -7.84 13.42 2.77
CA SER A 92 -6.54 12.81 3.04
C SER A 92 -5.45 13.33 2.13
N SER A 93 -4.21 13.20 2.56
CA SER A 93 -3.01 13.43 1.74
C SER A 93 -2.29 12.12 1.45
N VAL A 94 -1.52 12.08 0.36
CA VAL A 94 -0.63 10.95 0.08
C VAL A 94 0.79 11.45 -0.09
N TYR A 95 1.70 10.81 0.65
CA TYR A 95 3.13 11.11 0.63
C TYR A 95 3.94 9.85 0.28
N VAL A 96 5.08 10.06 -0.39
CA VAL A 96 6.06 9.00 -0.60
C VAL A 96 6.73 8.65 0.73
N GLN A 97 6.56 7.41 1.15
CA GLN A 97 7.12 6.87 2.38
C GLN A 97 8.48 6.21 2.14
N VAL A 98 8.55 5.37 1.12
CA VAL A 98 9.79 4.73 0.67
C VAL A 98 10.04 5.18 -0.76
N PRO A 99 11.22 5.75 -1.06
CA PRO A 99 11.57 6.18 -2.40
C PRO A 99 11.46 5.06 -3.43
N GLY A 100 11.17 5.44 -4.67
CA GLY A 100 11.01 4.49 -5.76
C GLY A 100 10.59 5.18 -7.05
N THR A 101 9.85 4.45 -7.88
CA THR A 101 9.37 4.92 -9.19
C THR A 101 7.90 4.59 -9.39
N ALA A 102 7.24 5.32 -10.25
CA ALA A 102 5.85 5.10 -10.64
C ALA A 102 5.62 5.47 -12.11
N LEU A 103 4.51 5.03 -12.67
CA LEU A 103 3.94 5.57 -13.90
C LEU A 103 2.84 6.56 -13.52
N GLY A 104 2.99 7.82 -13.90
CA GLY A 104 2.04 8.89 -13.63
C GLY A 104 1.21 9.26 -14.86
N MET A 105 -0.03 9.68 -14.63
CA MET A 105 -0.97 10.12 -15.66
C MET A 105 -1.74 11.35 -15.18
N ASP A 106 -2.18 12.22 -16.09
CA ASP A 106 -3.14 13.30 -15.78
C ASP A 106 -4.47 12.69 -15.29
N ALA A 107 -5.03 13.22 -14.22
CA ALA A 107 -6.24 12.68 -13.59
C ALA A 107 -7.48 12.77 -14.49
N ARG A 108 -7.57 13.79 -15.35
CA ARG A 108 -8.67 13.97 -16.30
C ARG A 108 -8.60 12.96 -17.44
N VAL A 109 -7.39 12.71 -17.95
CA VAL A 109 -7.15 11.68 -18.97
C VAL A 109 -7.49 10.31 -18.41
N PHE A 110 -7.03 10.01 -17.18
CA PHE A 110 -7.36 8.74 -16.51
C PHE A 110 -8.87 8.53 -16.34
N ARG A 111 -9.61 9.56 -15.94
CA ARG A 111 -11.07 9.49 -15.82
C ARG A 111 -11.72 9.20 -17.16
N THR A 112 -11.28 9.83 -18.24
CA THR A 112 -11.77 9.55 -19.60
C THR A 112 -11.51 8.09 -20.00
N GLU A 113 -10.34 7.55 -19.64
CA GLU A 113 -10.03 6.14 -19.93
C GLU A 113 -10.88 5.18 -19.09
N LEU A 114 -11.22 5.49 -17.84
CA LEU A 114 -12.15 4.70 -17.03
C LEU A 114 -13.55 4.62 -17.66
N GLU A 115 -14.04 5.73 -18.22
CA GLU A 115 -15.36 5.80 -18.87
C GLU A 115 -15.40 4.98 -20.17
N ARG A 116 -14.27 4.87 -20.87
CA ARG A 116 -14.14 4.17 -22.16
C ARG A 116 -13.76 2.71 -22.06
N ASN A 117 -13.17 2.31 -20.94
CA ASN A 117 -12.65 0.95 -20.75
C ASN A 117 -13.30 0.26 -19.55
N PRO A 118 -14.32 -0.59 -19.79
CA PRO A 118 -15.01 -1.33 -18.74
C PRO A 118 -14.08 -2.28 -17.95
N THR A 119 -13.05 -2.84 -18.61
CA THR A 119 -12.06 -3.72 -17.94
C THR A 119 -11.23 -2.93 -16.95
N LEU A 120 -10.68 -1.78 -17.36
CA LEU A 120 -9.95 -0.90 -16.47
C LEU A 120 -10.83 -0.47 -15.30
N ASN A 121 -12.06 -0.05 -15.56
CA ASN A 121 -13.01 0.36 -14.52
C ASN A 121 -13.26 -0.77 -13.52
N LEU A 122 -13.50 -2.00 -13.98
CA LEU A 122 -13.70 -3.15 -13.10
C LEU A 122 -12.46 -3.45 -12.22
N ILE A 123 -11.27 -3.39 -12.82
CA ILE A 123 -10.01 -3.56 -12.06
C ILE A 123 -9.91 -2.50 -10.97
N MET A 124 -10.19 -1.24 -11.28
CA MET A 124 -10.14 -0.15 -10.32
C MET A 124 -11.18 -0.26 -9.20
N LEU A 125 -12.38 -0.74 -9.50
CA LEU A 125 -13.42 -1.02 -8.48
C LEU A 125 -13.00 -2.16 -7.55
N ARG A 126 -12.41 -3.23 -8.09
CA ARG A 126 -11.85 -4.33 -7.27
C ARG A 126 -10.70 -3.84 -6.39
N TYR A 127 -9.83 -3.01 -6.93
CA TYR A 127 -8.78 -2.38 -6.14
C TYR A 127 -9.35 -1.47 -5.04
N ALA A 128 -10.36 -0.66 -5.35
CA ALA A 128 -11.05 0.17 -4.36
C ALA A 128 -11.59 -0.67 -3.20
N HIS A 129 -12.19 -1.81 -3.50
CA HIS A 129 -12.67 -2.76 -2.48
C HIS A 129 -11.52 -3.34 -1.64
N ALA A 130 -10.43 -3.81 -2.29
CA ALA A 130 -9.27 -4.33 -1.58
C ALA A 130 -8.63 -3.27 -0.66
N PHE A 131 -8.51 -2.05 -1.16
CA PHE A 131 -7.95 -0.93 -0.39
C PHE A 131 -8.87 -0.51 0.77
N PHE A 132 -10.19 -0.49 0.56
CA PHE A 132 -11.15 -0.27 1.64
C PHE A 132 -11.00 -1.32 2.75
N ASN A 133 -10.88 -2.61 2.39
CA ASN A 133 -10.65 -3.69 3.36
C ASN A 133 -9.32 -3.50 4.11
N GLN A 134 -8.24 -3.07 3.43
CA GLN A 134 -6.97 -2.75 4.09
C GLN A 134 -7.12 -1.62 5.11
N VAL A 135 -7.85 -0.55 4.78
CA VAL A 135 -8.11 0.59 5.68
C VAL A 135 -8.95 0.14 6.88
N ALA A 136 -10.04 -0.59 6.65
CA ALA A 136 -10.88 -1.14 7.71
C ALA A 136 -10.09 -2.08 8.64
N GLN A 137 -9.26 -2.96 8.07
CA GLN A 137 -8.37 -3.85 8.84
C GLN A 137 -7.32 -3.07 9.63
N SER A 138 -6.82 -1.94 9.09
CA SER A 138 -5.88 -1.07 9.79
C SER A 138 -6.52 -0.37 10.98
N ALA A 139 -7.77 0.05 10.85
CA ALA A 139 -8.55 0.63 11.96
C ALA A 139 -8.77 -0.39 13.08
N ALA A 140 -9.24 -1.59 12.76
CA ALA A 140 -9.41 -2.67 13.74
C ALA A 140 -8.07 -3.03 14.41
N CYS A 141 -7.01 -3.18 13.63
CA CYS A 141 -5.66 -3.50 14.10
C CYS A 141 -5.13 -2.45 15.09
N ALA A 142 -5.41 -1.16 14.87
CA ALA A 142 -4.97 -0.08 15.75
C ALA A 142 -5.57 -0.18 17.16
N HIS A 143 -6.76 -0.73 17.29
CA HIS A 143 -7.49 -0.87 18.56
C HIS A 143 -7.26 -2.21 19.26
N LEU A 144 -7.08 -3.29 18.49
CA LEU A 144 -7.10 -4.65 19.02
C LEU A 144 -5.71 -5.24 19.27
N HIS A 145 -4.68 -4.76 18.57
CA HIS A 145 -3.35 -5.38 18.59
C HIS A 145 -2.29 -4.51 19.25
N ARG A 146 -1.32 -5.20 19.90
CA ARG A 146 -0.17 -4.56 20.54
C ARG A 146 0.73 -3.87 19.52
N VAL A 147 1.43 -2.82 19.94
CA VAL A 147 2.31 -2.02 19.07
C VAL A 147 3.38 -2.88 18.38
N GLU A 148 3.94 -3.89 19.07
CA GLU A 148 4.92 -4.80 18.48
C GLU A 148 4.34 -5.58 17.28
N GLN A 149 3.14 -6.15 17.43
CA GLN A 149 2.46 -6.89 16.36
C GLN A 149 2.15 -6.01 15.15
N ARG A 150 1.69 -4.78 15.43
CA ARG A 150 1.41 -3.75 14.40
C ARG A 150 2.67 -3.30 13.69
N CYS A 151 3.78 -3.16 14.43
CA CYS A 151 5.09 -2.85 13.88
C CYS A 151 5.57 -3.96 12.95
N CYS A 152 5.50 -5.23 13.36
CA CYS A 152 5.86 -6.37 12.51
C CYS A 152 5.02 -6.42 11.24
N ARG A 153 3.68 -6.26 11.35
CA ARG A 153 2.78 -6.14 10.19
C ARG A 153 3.23 -5.04 9.23
N TRP A 154 3.51 -3.85 9.74
CA TRP A 154 3.90 -2.71 8.94
C TRP A 154 5.23 -2.95 8.21
N LEU A 155 6.23 -3.51 8.89
CA LEU A 155 7.52 -3.87 8.30
C LEU A 155 7.38 -4.88 7.17
N LEU A 156 6.56 -5.92 7.36
CA LEU A 156 6.27 -6.95 6.36
C LEU A 156 5.56 -6.35 5.14
N MET A 157 4.50 -5.57 5.35
CA MET A 157 3.77 -4.91 4.27
C MET A 157 4.65 -3.96 3.45
N THR A 158 5.61 -3.28 4.09
CA THR A 158 6.57 -2.43 3.40
C THR A 158 7.57 -3.26 2.60
N ARG A 159 8.11 -4.31 3.21
CA ARG A 159 9.07 -5.23 2.57
C ARG A 159 8.49 -5.90 1.32
N ASP A 160 7.23 -6.32 1.35
CA ASP A 160 6.57 -6.98 0.21
C ASP A 160 6.46 -6.09 -1.03
N ARG A 161 6.53 -4.77 -0.83
CA ARG A 161 6.47 -3.74 -1.88
C ARG A 161 7.83 -3.28 -2.38
N MET A 162 8.90 -3.83 -1.81
CA MET A 162 10.26 -3.46 -2.15
C MET A 162 10.96 -4.58 -2.93
N PRO A 163 11.72 -4.25 -4.00
CA PRO A 163 12.52 -5.24 -4.73
C PRO A 163 13.59 -5.89 -3.86
N THR A 164 14.08 -5.14 -2.87
CA THR A 164 15.07 -5.57 -1.88
C THR A 164 14.45 -5.62 -0.50
N GLY A 165 14.97 -6.47 0.39
CA GLY A 165 14.52 -6.52 1.79
C GLY A 165 15.01 -5.37 2.68
N ASP A 166 15.57 -4.32 2.08
CA ASP A 166 16.16 -3.16 2.76
C ASP A 166 15.46 -1.87 2.34
N PHE A 167 15.07 -1.03 3.31
CA PHE A 167 14.35 0.21 3.05
C PHE A 167 14.65 1.28 4.10
N LEU A 168 14.51 2.55 3.69
CA LEU A 168 14.66 3.71 4.56
C LEU A 168 13.45 3.82 5.51
N LEU A 169 13.72 3.91 6.81
CA LEU A 169 12.70 4.08 7.84
C LEU A 169 13.28 4.76 9.07
N THR A 170 12.71 5.88 9.50
CA THR A 170 13.06 6.51 10.77
C THR A 170 12.08 6.12 11.87
N HIS A 171 12.55 6.07 13.14
CA HIS A 171 11.66 5.80 14.28
C HIS A 171 10.57 6.86 14.45
N GLU A 172 10.87 8.11 14.11
CA GLU A 172 9.89 9.20 14.14
C GLU A 172 8.76 8.94 13.14
N PHE A 173 9.15 8.59 11.91
CA PHE A 173 8.18 8.30 10.85
C PHE A 173 7.33 7.07 11.18
N LEU A 174 7.96 5.98 11.65
CA LEU A 174 7.22 4.78 12.07
C LEU A 174 6.29 5.07 13.26
N GLY A 175 6.70 5.96 14.18
CA GLY A 175 5.86 6.42 15.28
C GLY A 175 4.58 7.11 14.79
N MET A 176 4.71 8.00 13.80
CA MET A 176 3.57 8.65 13.15
C MET A 176 2.67 7.61 12.47
N MET A 177 3.25 6.66 11.71
CA MET A 177 2.49 5.62 11.01
C MET A 177 1.72 4.70 11.98
N LEU A 178 2.30 4.37 13.12
CA LEU A 178 1.66 3.52 14.13
C LEU A 178 0.80 4.31 15.14
N GLY A 179 0.79 5.64 15.09
CA GLY A 179 0.09 6.47 16.06
C GLY A 179 0.65 6.32 17.49
N VAL A 180 1.97 6.20 17.64
CA VAL A 180 2.64 6.03 18.94
C VAL A 180 3.87 6.93 19.06
N ARG A 181 4.35 7.12 20.30
CA ARG A 181 5.57 7.92 20.55
C ARG A 181 6.82 7.26 19.94
N ARG A 182 7.75 8.07 19.46
CA ARG A 182 9.06 7.63 18.95
C ARG A 182 9.81 6.70 19.93
N THR A 183 9.71 6.96 21.22
CA THR A 183 10.35 6.12 22.27
C THR A 183 9.79 4.69 22.23
N THR A 184 8.47 4.53 22.13
CA THR A 184 7.83 3.21 22.00
C THR A 184 8.31 2.45 20.76
N VAL A 185 8.48 3.15 19.63
CA VAL A 185 9.07 2.55 18.41
C VAL A 185 10.51 2.13 18.67
N THR A 186 11.31 2.95 19.35
CA THR A 186 12.70 2.62 19.66
C THR A 186 12.80 1.34 20.49
N ASP A 187 11.93 1.16 21.48
CA ASP A 187 11.90 -0.03 22.32
C ASP A 187 11.51 -1.27 21.53
N VAL A 188 10.45 -1.17 20.70
CA VAL A 188 9.99 -2.29 19.85
C VAL A 188 11.06 -2.67 18.82
N MET A 189 11.61 -1.72 18.09
CA MET A 189 12.66 -1.98 17.08
C MET A 189 13.93 -2.56 17.71
N GLY A 190 14.29 -2.09 18.91
CA GLY A 190 15.39 -2.64 19.70
C GLY A 190 15.15 -4.10 20.12
N ALA A 191 13.94 -4.45 20.54
CA ALA A 191 13.54 -5.81 20.87
C ALA A 191 13.59 -6.74 19.64
N LEU A 192 13.06 -6.29 18.49
CA LEU A 192 13.11 -7.06 17.24
C LEU A 192 14.55 -7.27 16.75
N GLN A 193 15.42 -6.27 16.89
CA GLN A 193 16.83 -6.38 16.52
C GLN A 193 17.58 -7.32 17.47
N LYS A 194 17.33 -7.24 18.78
CA LYS A 194 17.93 -8.15 19.78
C LYS A 194 17.51 -9.60 19.55
N ALA A 195 16.28 -9.81 19.05
CA ALA A 195 15.77 -11.14 18.68
C ALA A 195 16.32 -11.63 17.31
N GLY A 196 17.14 -10.84 16.60
CA GLY A 196 17.71 -11.20 15.32
C GLY A 196 16.76 -11.17 14.13
N LEU A 197 15.56 -10.58 14.29
CA LEU A 197 14.54 -10.54 13.24
C LEU A 197 14.79 -9.46 12.20
N ILE A 198 15.37 -8.35 12.64
CA ILE A 198 15.71 -7.20 11.80
C ILE A 198 17.13 -6.71 12.11
N ARG A 199 17.69 -5.97 11.17
CA ARG A 199 18.84 -5.12 11.40
C ARG A 199 18.44 -3.67 11.14
N TYR A 200 18.68 -2.79 12.12
CA TYR A 200 18.42 -1.37 11.99
C TYR A 200 19.74 -0.60 12.11
N ARG A 201 20.10 0.14 11.07
CA ARG A 201 21.33 0.94 11.04
C ARG A 201 21.15 2.21 10.22
N ARG A 202 21.43 3.37 10.84
CA ARG A 202 21.42 4.70 10.19
C ARG A 202 20.14 5.00 9.40
N GLY A 203 18.97 4.65 9.95
CA GLY A 203 17.69 4.88 9.29
C GLY A 203 17.30 3.83 8.25
N HIS A 204 18.07 2.75 8.09
CA HIS A 204 17.73 1.62 7.22
C HIS A 204 17.32 0.40 8.03
N VAL A 205 16.27 -0.26 7.60
CA VAL A 205 15.79 -1.53 8.12
C VAL A 205 16.07 -2.62 7.10
N THR A 206 16.68 -3.71 7.56
CA THR A 206 16.79 -4.97 6.80
C THR A 206 16.03 -6.05 7.57
N ILE A 207 15.10 -6.75 6.94
CA ILE A 207 14.45 -7.92 7.53
C ILE A 207 15.40 -9.12 7.36
N LEU A 208 15.80 -9.73 8.48
CA LEU A 208 16.73 -10.86 8.50
C LEU A 208 16.00 -12.20 8.49
N ASP A 209 14.88 -12.30 9.21
CA ASP A 209 14.05 -13.48 9.28
C ASP A 209 12.58 -13.10 9.04
N HIS A 210 12.13 -13.31 7.80
CA HIS A 210 10.77 -12.99 7.39
C HIS A 210 9.74 -13.86 8.10
N GLN A 211 10.00 -15.17 8.20
CA GLN A 211 9.05 -16.11 8.78
C GLN A 211 8.84 -15.86 10.28
N ALA A 212 9.93 -15.64 11.02
CA ALA A 212 9.85 -15.34 12.44
C ALA A 212 9.21 -13.96 12.69
N LEU A 213 9.41 -12.98 11.78
CA LEU A 213 8.73 -11.68 11.87
C LEU A 213 7.22 -11.83 11.59
N GLU A 214 6.83 -12.68 10.64
CA GLU A 214 5.42 -12.99 10.33
C GLU A 214 4.71 -13.65 11.52
N GLN A 215 5.38 -14.55 12.24
CA GLN A 215 4.84 -15.18 13.47
C GLN A 215 4.61 -14.16 14.60
N ARG A 216 5.32 -13.04 14.61
CA ARG A 216 5.13 -11.95 15.58
C ARG A 216 4.14 -10.89 15.13
N ALA A 217 3.79 -10.86 13.84
CA ALA A 217 2.75 -9.98 13.33
C ALA A 217 1.37 -10.44 13.79
N CYS A 218 0.40 -9.53 13.77
CA CYS A 218 -0.99 -9.92 13.90
C CYS A 218 -1.51 -10.52 12.59
N GLU A 219 -2.59 -11.28 12.66
CA GLU A 219 -3.32 -11.88 11.53
C GLU A 219 -3.75 -10.88 10.47
N CYS A 220 -3.81 -9.60 10.83
CA CYS A 220 -4.14 -8.51 9.90
C CYS A 220 -3.19 -8.42 8.70
N TYR A 221 -1.93 -8.90 8.84
CA TYR A 221 -1.00 -8.98 7.72
C TYR A 221 -1.49 -9.97 6.66
N GLU A 222 -1.77 -11.20 7.08
CA GLU A 222 -2.22 -12.27 6.16
C GLU A 222 -3.61 -11.95 5.58
N ILE A 223 -4.56 -11.47 6.41
CA ILE A 223 -5.89 -11.08 5.97
C ILE A 223 -5.82 -10.04 4.85
N SER A 224 -5.02 -8.97 5.03
CA SER A 224 -4.88 -7.94 4.00
C SER A 224 -4.29 -8.51 2.71
N ARG A 225 -3.25 -9.34 2.79
CA ARG A 225 -2.60 -9.98 1.63
C ARG A 225 -3.58 -10.87 0.87
N LEU A 226 -4.31 -11.74 1.57
CA LEU A 226 -5.29 -12.65 0.97
C LEU A 226 -6.44 -11.90 0.27
N GLU A 227 -6.89 -10.76 0.83
CA GLU A 227 -7.93 -9.95 0.21
C GLU A 227 -7.46 -9.29 -1.10
N PHE A 228 -6.23 -8.77 -1.15
CA PHE A 228 -5.64 -8.30 -2.39
C PHE A 228 -5.51 -9.43 -3.43
N ASP A 229 -5.08 -10.63 -3.00
CA ASP A 229 -4.95 -11.79 -3.89
C ASP A 229 -6.31 -12.28 -4.39
N ARG A 230 -7.33 -12.27 -3.53
CA ARG A 230 -8.70 -12.66 -3.91
C ARG A 230 -9.33 -11.69 -4.92
N LEU A 231 -9.14 -10.38 -4.73
CA LEU A 231 -9.80 -9.35 -5.54
C LEU A 231 -9.03 -9.02 -6.82
N LEU A 232 -7.70 -9.12 -6.79
CA LEU A 232 -6.80 -8.76 -7.88
C LEU A 232 -6.01 -9.97 -8.43
N GLY A 233 -6.34 -11.20 -8.02
CA GLY A 233 -5.81 -12.41 -8.63
C GLY A 233 -6.44 -12.66 -9.99
N ASP A 234 -5.85 -13.55 -10.78
CA ASP A 234 -6.38 -13.97 -12.07
C ASP A 234 -7.84 -14.40 -11.93
N THR A 235 -8.70 -13.89 -12.81
CA THR A 235 -10.16 -14.09 -12.83
C THR A 235 -10.61 -15.54 -13.04
N ALA A 236 -9.68 -16.48 -13.10
CA ALA A 236 -9.92 -17.92 -13.23
C ALA A 236 -9.92 -18.69 -11.90
N VAL A 237 -9.87 -18.04 -10.75
CA VAL A 237 -9.85 -18.76 -9.47
C VAL A 237 -11.27 -19.05 -9.02
N THR A 238 -11.71 -20.28 -9.29
CA THR A 238 -12.69 -21.02 -8.49
C THR A 238 -12.40 -20.80 -7.01
N PRO A 239 -13.42 -20.58 -6.15
CA PRO A 239 -13.18 -20.40 -4.72
C PRO A 239 -12.38 -21.61 -4.20
N ARG A 240 -11.14 -21.40 -3.85
CA ARG A 240 -10.36 -22.40 -3.12
C ARG A 240 -11.02 -22.58 -1.77
N THR A 241 -11.69 -23.71 -1.62
CA THR A 241 -12.11 -24.25 -0.32
C THR A 241 -10.86 -24.70 0.44
N ASP A 242 -10.01 -23.78 0.82
CA ASP A 242 -8.86 -24.09 1.64
C ASP A 242 -9.21 -23.92 3.13
N LYS A 243 -8.85 -24.91 3.92
CA LYS A 243 -9.17 -25.11 5.35
C LYS A 243 -8.80 -23.94 6.29
N LYS A 244 -8.23 -22.85 5.79
CA LYS A 244 -7.87 -21.64 6.54
C LYS A 244 -8.98 -20.58 6.67
N HIS A 245 -10.10 -20.72 5.96
CA HIS A 245 -11.25 -19.82 6.10
C HIS A 245 -12.07 -20.03 7.40
N ARG A 246 -11.66 -20.92 8.28
CA ARG A 246 -12.35 -21.16 9.57
C ARG A 246 -12.30 -19.97 10.55
N LEU A 247 -11.38 -19.04 10.38
CA LEU A 247 -11.24 -17.88 11.30
C LEU A 247 -12.37 -16.83 11.20
N ILE A 248 -13.16 -16.83 10.11
CA ILE A 248 -14.26 -15.87 9.95
C ILE A 248 -15.63 -16.49 10.26
N SER A 249 -15.77 -17.81 10.26
CA SER A 249 -17.04 -18.50 10.47
C SER A 249 -17.32 -18.91 11.93
N GLU A 250 -16.39 -18.70 12.85
CA GLU A 250 -16.55 -19.08 14.27
C GLU A 250 -16.86 -17.90 15.21
N VAL A 251 -17.13 -16.70 14.66
CA VAL A 251 -17.62 -15.56 15.42
C VAL A 251 -19.08 -15.31 15.03
N GLY A 252 -19.96 -16.14 15.52
CA GLY A 252 -21.41 -16.04 15.45
C GLY A 252 -22.00 -16.44 16.79
#